data_478fcf47b89316ea7978f2d8b48b1961
#
_entry.id   478fcf47b89316ea7978f2d8b48b1961
#
_cell.length_a   1.000
_cell.length_b   1.000
_cell.length_c   1.000
_cell.angle_alpha   90.00
_cell.angle_beta   90.00
_cell.angle_gamma   90.00
#
_symmetry.space_group_name_H-M   'P 1'
#
loop_
_entity.id
_entity.type
_entity.pdbx_description
1 polymer ?
#
loop_
_entity_poly.entity_id
_entity_poly.type
_entity_poly.pdbx_seq_one_letter_code
_entity_poly.pdbx_strand_id
1 'polypeptide(L)'
;PVTAGDFVYAWRRAASPELASPYAWYMSLMAVEGVDAVIAGEAPLDSLGVSAPDDHTLVVQLSTPLPYFAQMTTHATTFPVPQAVIEEFGDAWTQPDHIVSNGAYVLSDHVPQERSVRVRNDMYWNNDATIIEEVVALVINDENQALTRYLAGELDRTEVPAGQYPRLSEEYPDEALSFPR
;
A
#
# COMPACT_ATOMS: atom_id res chain seq x y z
N PRO A 1 -15.48 -10.68 1.13
CA PRO A 1 -15.49 -9.68 0.05
C PRO A 1 -15.17 -8.30 0.64
N VAL A 2 -14.47 -7.46 -0.13
CA VAL A 2 -14.28 -6.04 0.22
C VAL A 2 -15.59 -5.30 -0.05
N THR A 3 -15.99 -4.43 0.87
CA THR A 3 -17.18 -3.59 0.78
C THR A 3 -16.83 -2.10 0.86
N ALA A 4 -17.77 -1.22 0.55
CA ALA A 4 -17.59 0.21 0.73
C ALA A 4 -17.37 0.59 2.22
N GLY A 5 -17.89 -0.21 3.15
CA GLY A 5 -17.65 -0.06 4.59
C GLY A 5 -16.18 -0.19 4.98
N ASP A 6 -15.42 -1.07 4.33
CA ASP A 6 -13.98 -1.24 4.59
C ASP A 6 -13.18 0.02 4.23
N PHE A 7 -13.58 0.74 3.19
CA PHE A 7 -12.99 2.05 2.83
C PHE A 7 -13.34 3.13 3.87
N VAL A 8 -14.61 3.20 4.29
CA VAL A 8 -15.02 4.16 5.32
C VAL A 8 -14.24 3.94 6.61
N TYR A 9 -14.13 2.70 7.05
CA TYR A 9 -13.33 2.33 8.21
C TYR A 9 -11.86 2.70 8.04
N ALA A 10 -11.26 2.33 6.90
CA ALA A 10 -9.85 2.62 6.60
C ALA A 10 -9.53 4.12 6.63
N TRP A 11 -10.39 4.95 6.02
CA TRP A 11 -10.16 6.39 5.93
C TRP A 11 -10.35 7.08 7.29
N ARG A 12 -11.37 6.69 8.05
CA ARG A 12 -11.56 7.17 9.43
C ARG A 12 -10.38 6.78 10.32
N ARG A 13 -9.90 5.54 10.19
CA ARG A 13 -8.73 5.05 10.90
C ARG A 13 -7.46 5.83 10.52
N ALA A 14 -7.24 6.08 9.22
CA ALA A 14 -6.08 6.85 8.74
C ALA A 14 -6.07 8.30 9.21
N ALA A 15 -7.26 8.91 9.38
CA ALA A 15 -7.43 10.27 9.92
C ALA A 15 -7.42 10.31 11.46
N SER A 16 -7.49 9.16 12.15
CA SER A 16 -7.56 9.11 13.61
C SER A 16 -6.27 9.64 14.25
N PRO A 17 -6.38 10.61 15.19
CA PRO A 17 -5.23 11.06 15.98
C PRO A 17 -4.65 9.94 16.87
N GLU A 18 -5.45 8.94 17.26
CA GLU A 18 -4.99 7.78 18.03
C GLU A 18 -4.05 6.89 17.23
N LEU A 19 -4.31 6.70 15.92
CA LEU A 19 -3.42 5.97 15.03
C LEU A 19 -2.12 6.75 14.75
N ALA A 20 -2.19 8.09 14.78
CA ALA A 20 -1.08 8.98 14.46
C ALA A 20 -0.39 8.62 13.12
N SER A 21 -1.19 8.34 12.09
CA SER A 21 -0.68 7.93 10.78
C SER A 21 0.29 8.98 10.21
N PRO A 22 1.50 8.61 9.78
CA PRO A 22 2.45 9.55 9.16
C PRO A 22 1.95 10.10 7.82
N TYR A 23 0.86 9.55 7.28
CA TYR A 23 0.23 9.96 6.02
C TYR A 23 -1.16 10.59 6.20
N ALA A 24 -1.60 10.90 7.42
CA ALA A 24 -2.90 11.55 7.65
C ALA A 24 -3.05 12.86 6.84
N TRP A 25 -1.98 13.65 6.72
CA TRP A 25 -1.92 14.87 5.92
C TRP A 25 -2.29 14.67 4.43
N TYR A 26 -2.09 13.45 3.89
CA TYR A 26 -2.44 13.18 2.50
C TYR A 26 -3.94 13.30 2.25
N MET A 27 -4.77 12.94 3.22
CA MET A 27 -6.22 13.10 3.13
C MET A 27 -6.64 14.58 3.17
N SER A 28 -5.86 15.46 3.81
CA SER A 28 -6.06 16.92 3.74
C SER A 28 -5.79 17.43 2.31
N LEU A 29 -4.74 16.92 1.64
CA LEU A 29 -4.49 17.24 0.23
C LEU A 29 -5.59 16.73 -0.70
N MET A 30 -6.26 15.63 -0.34
CA MET A 30 -7.44 15.11 -1.07
C MET A 30 -8.68 15.96 -0.86
N ALA A 31 -8.62 17.02 -0.04
CA ALA A 31 -9.72 17.91 0.29
C ALA A 31 -10.97 17.18 0.81
N VAL A 32 -10.81 16.06 1.54
CA VAL A 32 -11.93 15.34 2.15
C VAL A 32 -12.57 16.24 3.20
N GLU A 33 -13.89 16.42 3.14
CA GLU A 33 -14.61 17.31 4.06
C GLU A 33 -14.40 16.88 5.52
N GLY A 34 -14.13 17.85 6.39
CA GLY A 34 -13.94 17.64 7.83
C GLY A 34 -12.59 17.03 8.25
N VAL A 35 -11.73 16.64 7.31
CA VAL A 35 -10.51 15.88 7.61
C VAL A 35 -9.55 16.59 8.56
N ASP A 36 -9.33 17.90 8.40
CA ASP A 36 -8.36 18.65 9.23
C ASP A 36 -8.81 18.71 10.70
N ALA A 37 -10.10 18.92 10.95
CA ALA A 37 -10.68 18.92 12.29
C ALA A 37 -10.62 17.52 12.95
N VAL A 38 -10.82 16.46 12.15
CA VAL A 38 -10.69 15.07 12.62
C VAL A 38 -9.24 14.75 12.98
N ILE A 39 -8.27 15.07 12.12
CA ILE A 39 -6.83 14.84 12.39
C ILE A 39 -6.36 15.63 13.63
N ALA A 40 -6.88 16.85 13.82
CA ALA A 40 -6.57 17.66 14.99
C ALA A 40 -7.24 17.16 16.30
N GLY A 41 -8.15 16.18 16.20
CA GLY A 41 -8.93 15.69 17.34
C GLY A 41 -10.03 16.68 17.80
N GLU A 42 -10.37 17.66 16.97
CA GLU A 42 -11.39 18.68 17.22
C GLU A 42 -12.79 18.23 16.78
N ALA A 43 -12.88 17.17 15.96
CA ALA A 43 -14.12 16.58 15.48
C ALA A 43 -14.08 15.04 15.56
N PRO A 44 -15.22 14.37 15.73
CA PRO A 44 -15.28 12.92 15.79
C PRO A 44 -15.03 12.29 14.42
N LEU A 45 -14.55 11.02 14.39
CA LEU A 45 -14.21 10.29 13.17
C LEU A 45 -15.38 10.15 12.18
N ASP A 46 -16.60 10.09 12.68
CA ASP A 46 -17.81 9.96 11.86
C ASP A 46 -18.23 11.25 11.16
N SER A 47 -17.62 12.40 11.53
CA SER A 47 -17.77 13.66 10.82
C SER A 47 -16.92 13.78 9.55
N LEU A 48 -16.01 12.82 9.31
CA LEU A 48 -15.26 12.75 8.05
C LEU A 48 -16.20 12.56 6.87
N GLY A 49 -16.04 13.36 5.84
CA GLY A 49 -16.88 13.37 4.61
C GLY A 49 -16.78 12.08 3.77
N VAL A 50 -16.87 10.92 4.42
CA VAL A 50 -16.88 9.61 3.78
C VAL A 50 -17.99 8.73 4.34
N SER A 51 -18.78 8.11 3.45
CA SER A 51 -19.90 7.24 3.84
C SER A 51 -20.12 6.11 2.85
N ALA A 52 -20.76 5.04 3.32
CA ALA A 52 -21.16 3.89 2.52
C ALA A 52 -22.69 3.69 2.73
N PRO A 53 -23.54 4.18 1.83
CA PRO A 53 -24.99 3.97 1.93
C PRO A 53 -25.40 2.51 1.70
N ASP A 54 -24.56 1.74 1.02
CA ASP A 54 -24.68 0.30 0.80
C ASP A 54 -23.28 -0.31 0.60
N ASP A 55 -23.20 -1.64 0.48
CA ASP A 55 -21.93 -2.39 0.37
C ASP A 55 -21.10 -2.06 -0.88
N HIS A 56 -21.70 -1.47 -1.91
CA HIS A 56 -21.08 -1.23 -3.22
C HIS A 56 -20.89 0.25 -3.55
N THR A 57 -21.39 1.15 -2.71
CA THR A 57 -21.37 2.58 -2.95
C THR A 57 -20.54 3.30 -1.89
N LEU A 58 -19.41 3.88 -2.30
CA LEU A 58 -18.61 4.78 -1.47
C LEU A 58 -18.90 6.22 -1.90
N VAL A 59 -19.33 7.05 -0.98
CA VAL A 59 -19.57 8.48 -1.21
C VAL A 59 -18.51 9.27 -0.47
N VAL A 60 -17.82 10.16 -1.20
CA VAL A 60 -16.81 11.07 -0.64
C VAL A 60 -17.24 12.51 -0.90
N GLN A 61 -17.31 13.31 0.15
CA GLN A 61 -17.58 14.73 0.08
C GLN A 61 -16.26 15.48 0.14
N LEU A 62 -16.07 16.42 -0.79
CA LEU A 62 -14.88 17.25 -0.88
C LEU A 62 -15.20 18.69 -0.48
N SER A 63 -14.34 19.32 0.31
CA SER A 63 -14.46 20.73 0.69
C SER A 63 -14.23 21.70 -0.48
N THR A 64 -13.52 21.22 -1.52
CA THR A 64 -13.28 21.96 -2.77
C THR A 64 -13.27 21.01 -3.96
N PRO A 65 -13.69 21.45 -5.18
CA PRO A 65 -13.58 20.61 -6.37
C PRO A 65 -12.12 20.22 -6.67
N LEU A 66 -11.87 18.93 -6.85
CA LEU A 66 -10.53 18.39 -7.09
C LEU A 66 -10.56 17.48 -8.34
N PRO A 67 -10.24 17.98 -9.54
CA PRO A 67 -10.36 17.20 -10.79
C PRO A 67 -9.53 15.93 -10.85
N TYR A 68 -8.43 15.86 -10.10
CA TYR A 68 -7.53 14.71 -10.01
C TYR A 68 -7.75 13.84 -8.77
N PHE A 69 -8.88 14.00 -8.08
CA PHE A 69 -9.20 13.21 -6.88
C PHE A 69 -9.10 11.69 -7.12
N ALA A 70 -9.62 11.21 -8.27
CA ALA A 70 -9.56 9.79 -8.61
C ALA A 70 -8.13 9.25 -8.72
N GLN A 71 -7.17 10.05 -9.23
CA GLN A 71 -5.77 9.67 -9.27
C GLN A 71 -5.17 9.59 -7.86
N MET A 72 -5.61 10.46 -6.94
CA MET A 72 -5.11 10.44 -5.57
C MET A 72 -5.54 9.18 -4.80
N THR A 73 -6.66 8.54 -5.18
CA THR A 73 -7.10 7.28 -4.55
C THR A 73 -6.23 6.06 -4.90
N THR A 74 -5.21 6.22 -5.73
CA THR A 74 -4.20 5.17 -5.98
C THR A 74 -3.12 5.10 -4.89
N HIS A 75 -3.09 6.05 -3.98
CA HIS A 75 -2.15 6.06 -2.86
C HIS A 75 -2.59 5.08 -1.76
N ALA A 76 -1.62 4.35 -1.17
CA ALA A 76 -1.90 3.29 -0.19
C ALA A 76 -2.70 3.75 1.05
N THR A 77 -2.63 5.03 1.43
CA THR A 77 -3.43 5.60 2.54
C THR A 77 -4.95 5.45 2.32
N THR A 78 -5.38 5.31 1.07
CA THR A 78 -6.81 5.20 0.71
C THR A 78 -7.28 3.76 0.52
N PHE A 79 -6.40 2.77 0.65
CA PHE A 79 -6.76 1.38 0.47
C PHE A 79 -7.65 0.87 1.61
N PRO A 80 -8.58 -0.04 1.33
CA PRO A 80 -9.43 -0.62 2.36
C PRO A 80 -8.61 -1.52 3.29
N VAL A 81 -9.01 -1.60 4.53
CA VAL A 81 -8.43 -2.51 5.51
C VAL A 81 -9.53 -3.33 6.20
N PRO A 82 -9.26 -4.58 6.59
CA PRO A 82 -10.28 -5.48 7.15
C PRO A 82 -10.55 -5.14 8.62
N GLN A 83 -11.62 -4.39 8.90
CA GLN A 83 -11.98 -3.95 10.24
C GLN A 83 -12.02 -5.10 11.26
N ALA A 84 -12.71 -6.19 10.94
CA ALA A 84 -12.86 -7.32 11.86
C ALA A 84 -11.50 -7.93 12.27
N VAL A 85 -10.55 -8.03 11.33
CA VAL A 85 -9.21 -8.56 11.61
C VAL A 85 -8.41 -7.59 12.47
N ILE A 86 -8.52 -6.29 12.22
CA ILE A 86 -7.83 -5.26 13.02
C ILE A 86 -8.37 -5.25 14.45
N GLU A 87 -9.69 -5.36 14.63
CA GLU A 87 -10.32 -5.40 15.95
C GLU A 87 -9.99 -6.68 16.73
N GLU A 88 -9.82 -7.81 16.04
CA GLU A 88 -9.46 -9.09 16.66
C GLU A 88 -7.99 -9.16 17.06
N PHE A 89 -7.06 -8.74 16.17
CA PHE A 89 -5.63 -8.96 16.34
C PHE A 89 -4.81 -7.70 16.69
N GLY A 90 -5.45 -6.52 16.74
CA GLY A 90 -4.75 -5.25 17.04
C GLY A 90 -3.55 -5.04 16.11
N ASP A 91 -2.39 -4.70 16.67
CA ASP A 91 -1.16 -4.43 15.89
C ASP A 91 -0.63 -5.66 15.14
N ALA A 92 -1.06 -6.86 15.51
CA ALA A 92 -0.65 -8.10 14.85
C ALA A 92 -1.43 -8.40 13.56
N TRP A 93 -2.41 -7.59 13.17
CA TRP A 93 -3.25 -7.81 11.99
C TRP A 93 -2.47 -7.89 10.66
N THR A 94 -1.25 -7.34 10.61
CA THR A 94 -0.36 -7.38 9.43
C THR A 94 0.58 -8.58 9.41
N GLN A 95 0.56 -9.43 10.45
CA GLN A 95 1.40 -10.63 10.48
C GLN A 95 0.90 -11.70 9.49
N PRO A 96 1.78 -12.59 8.98
CA PRO A 96 1.41 -13.59 7.98
C PRO A 96 0.19 -14.43 8.34
N ASP A 97 0.01 -14.79 9.62
CA ASP A 97 -1.09 -15.63 10.10
C ASP A 97 -2.45 -14.88 10.16
N HIS A 98 -2.45 -13.55 10.06
CA HIS A 98 -3.62 -12.71 10.28
C HIS A 98 -3.97 -11.81 9.10
N ILE A 99 -2.98 -11.44 8.28
CA ILE A 99 -3.17 -10.49 7.20
C ILE A 99 -4.12 -11.02 6.13
N VAL A 100 -5.13 -10.22 5.79
CA VAL A 100 -6.05 -10.48 4.68
C VAL A 100 -5.73 -9.54 3.54
N SER A 101 -5.65 -10.06 2.32
CA SER A 101 -5.33 -9.28 1.12
C SER A 101 -6.36 -9.54 0.03
N ASN A 102 -6.73 -8.49 -0.69
CA ASN A 102 -7.49 -8.55 -1.94
C ASN A 102 -6.58 -8.36 -3.18
N GLY A 103 -5.27 -8.29 -2.99
CA GLY A 103 -4.27 -8.17 -4.05
C GLY A 103 -3.88 -9.52 -4.66
N ALA A 104 -3.00 -9.46 -5.68
CA ALA A 104 -2.50 -10.64 -6.40
C ALA A 104 -1.69 -11.61 -5.54
N TYR A 105 -1.18 -11.14 -4.40
CA TYR A 105 -0.35 -11.93 -3.48
C TYR A 105 -0.80 -11.76 -2.04
N VAL A 106 -0.58 -12.81 -1.24
CA VAL A 106 -0.72 -12.82 0.22
C VAL A 106 0.65 -13.00 0.88
N LEU A 107 0.87 -12.33 2.01
CA LEU A 107 2.07 -12.49 2.82
C LEU A 107 2.02 -13.85 3.51
N SER A 108 3.00 -14.72 3.24
CA SER A 108 3.10 -16.08 3.81
C SER A 108 4.20 -16.21 4.86
N ASP A 109 5.25 -15.39 4.79
CA ASP A 109 6.32 -15.35 5.79
C ASP A 109 6.91 -13.93 5.89
N HIS A 110 7.30 -13.54 7.09
CA HIS A 110 7.97 -12.27 7.34
C HIS A 110 8.97 -12.38 8.49
N VAL A 111 10.22 -12.24 8.14
CA VAL A 111 11.32 -12.14 9.12
C VAL A 111 11.82 -10.68 9.08
N PRO A 112 11.57 -9.88 10.13
CA PRO A 112 11.99 -8.49 10.17
C PRO A 112 13.48 -8.31 9.86
N GLN A 113 13.80 -7.34 9.01
CA GLN A 113 15.16 -7.02 8.54
C GLN A 113 15.88 -8.13 7.76
N GLU A 114 15.20 -9.20 7.39
CA GLU A 114 15.75 -10.28 6.60
C GLU A 114 14.99 -10.47 5.30
N ARG A 115 13.71 -10.85 5.36
CA ARG A 115 12.90 -11.14 4.18
C ARG A 115 11.40 -11.03 4.42
N SER A 116 10.67 -10.93 3.32
CA SER A 116 9.24 -11.26 3.28
C SER A 116 8.97 -12.19 2.10
N VAL A 117 8.08 -13.17 2.29
CA VAL A 117 7.63 -14.09 1.27
C VAL A 117 6.15 -13.84 0.98
N ARG A 118 5.82 -13.73 -0.29
CA ARG A 118 4.45 -13.56 -0.76
C ARG A 118 4.13 -14.67 -1.73
N VAL A 119 3.00 -15.32 -1.55
CA VAL A 119 2.49 -16.37 -2.44
C VAL A 119 1.29 -15.86 -3.22
N ARG A 120 1.07 -16.43 -4.40
CA ARG A 120 -0.06 -16.08 -5.25
C ARG A 120 -1.38 -16.24 -4.50
N ASN A 121 -2.28 -15.29 -4.68
CA ASN A 121 -3.61 -15.28 -4.09
C ASN A 121 -4.63 -15.85 -5.10
N ASP A 122 -5.06 -17.08 -4.88
CA ASP A 122 -6.04 -17.74 -5.76
C ASP A 122 -7.42 -17.05 -5.78
N MET A 123 -7.71 -16.21 -4.79
CA MET A 123 -8.95 -15.43 -4.71
C MET A 123 -8.83 -14.03 -5.34
N TYR A 124 -7.67 -13.69 -5.90
CA TYR A 124 -7.50 -12.42 -6.59
C TYR A 124 -8.36 -12.36 -7.84
N TRP A 125 -9.07 -11.24 -8.06
CA TRP A 125 -10.03 -11.09 -9.17
C TRP A 125 -9.42 -11.33 -10.56
N ASN A 126 -8.13 -11.09 -10.74
CA ASN A 126 -7.40 -11.30 -11.98
C ASN A 126 -6.28 -12.34 -11.82
N ASN A 127 -6.56 -13.41 -11.07
CA ASN A 127 -5.57 -14.45 -10.76
C ASN A 127 -5.02 -15.15 -12.02
N ASP A 128 -5.83 -15.29 -13.08
CA ASP A 128 -5.41 -15.91 -14.35
C ASP A 128 -4.25 -15.16 -15.02
N ALA A 129 -4.10 -13.86 -14.78
CA ALA A 129 -2.99 -13.06 -15.27
C ALA A 129 -1.75 -13.09 -14.35
N THR A 130 -1.86 -13.71 -13.17
CA THR A 130 -0.77 -13.79 -12.20
C THR A 130 0.03 -15.06 -12.43
N ILE A 131 1.19 -14.95 -13.07
CA ILE A 131 2.02 -16.09 -13.51
C ILE A 131 3.13 -16.46 -12.50
N ILE A 132 3.53 -15.53 -11.62
CA ILE A 132 4.58 -15.78 -10.62
C ILE A 132 3.90 -16.35 -9.38
N GLU A 133 4.32 -17.54 -8.95
CA GLU A 133 3.72 -18.24 -7.80
C GLU A 133 4.20 -17.69 -6.46
N GLU A 134 5.47 -17.30 -6.38
CA GLU A 134 6.09 -16.83 -5.14
C GLU A 134 7.02 -15.64 -5.41
N VAL A 135 6.99 -14.67 -4.51
CA VAL A 135 7.89 -13.50 -4.52
C VAL A 135 8.60 -13.42 -3.17
N VAL A 136 9.93 -13.61 -3.18
CA VAL A 136 10.78 -13.44 -2.01
C VAL A 136 11.47 -12.08 -2.09
N ALA A 137 11.15 -11.19 -1.15
CA ALA A 137 11.80 -9.89 -1.04
C ALA A 137 12.83 -9.93 0.11
N LEU A 138 14.11 -9.80 -0.23
CA LEU A 138 15.22 -9.76 0.71
C LEU A 138 15.49 -8.32 1.16
N VAL A 139 15.83 -8.14 2.43
CA VAL A 139 16.29 -6.85 2.95
C VAL A 139 17.80 -6.77 2.80
N ILE A 140 18.27 -5.94 1.85
CA ILE A 140 19.69 -5.69 1.60
C ILE A 140 19.92 -4.18 1.72
N ASN A 141 20.60 -3.75 2.77
CA ASN A 141 20.76 -2.33 3.09
C ASN A 141 21.80 -1.60 2.22
N ASP A 142 22.68 -2.32 1.54
CA ASP A 142 23.70 -1.77 0.65
C ASP A 142 23.30 -2.03 -0.81
N GLU A 143 23.00 -0.96 -1.56
CA GLU A 143 22.58 -1.03 -2.96
C GLU A 143 23.66 -1.64 -3.86
N ASN A 144 24.96 -1.43 -3.58
CA ASN A 144 26.05 -2.02 -4.37
C ASN A 144 26.18 -3.52 -4.10
N GLN A 145 25.91 -3.96 -2.86
CA GLN A 145 25.84 -5.37 -2.53
C GLN A 145 24.65 -6.02 -3.26
N ALA A 146 23.49 -5.36 -3.27
CA ALA A 146 22.31 -5.85 -4.00
C ALA A 146 22.60 -5.97 -5.51
N LEU A 147 23.22 -4.94 -6.12
CA LEU A 147 23.65 -4.99 -7.53
C LEU A 147 24.62 -6.13 -7.79
N THR A 148 25.61 -6.35 -6.91
CA THR A 148 26.57 -7.45 -7.05
C THR A 148 25.86 -8.81 -7.04
N ARG A 149 24.89 -9.01 -6.17
CA ARG A 149 24.08 -10.24 -6.11
C ARG A 149 23.19 -10.40 -7.34
N TYR A 150 22.62 -9.32 -7.86
CA TYR A 150 21.86 -9.34 -9.10
C TYR A 150 22.72 -9.79 -10.27
N LEU A 151 23.90 -9.19 -10.44
CA LEU A 151 24.85 -9.55 -11.50
C LEU A 151 25.39 -10.99 -11.36
N ALA A 152 25.36 -11.55 -10.15
CA ALA A 152 25.69 -12.96 -9.88
C ALA A 152 24.52 -13.94 -10.17
N GLY A 153 23.33 -13.42 -10.54
CA GLY A 153 22.13 -14.23 -10.78
C GLY A 153 21.45 -14.72 -9.51
N GLU A 154 21.72 -14.08 -8.36
CA GLU A 154 21.07 -14.41 -7.08
C GLU A 154 19.77 -13.65 -6.83
N LEU A 155 19.53 -12.58 -7.59
CA LEU A 155 18.33 -11.76 -7.54
C LEU A 155 17.78 -11.56 -8.96
N ASP A 156 16.46 -11.62 -9.10
CA ASP A 156 15.76 -11.33 -10.37
C ASP A 156 15.56 -9.81 -10.58
N ARG A 157 15.62 -9.04 -9.51
CA ARG A 157 15.41 -7.59 -9.53
C ARG A 157 16.14 -6.89 -8.39
N THR A 158 16.70 -5.71 -8.68
CA THR A 158 17.24 -4.79 -7.67
C THR A 158 17.06 -3.33 -8.11
N GLU A 159 17.23 -2.39 -7.20
CA GLU A 159 17.33 -0.97 -7.54
C GLU A 159 18.72 -0.67 -8.11
N VAL A 160 18.80 0.31 -9.01
CA VAL A 160 20.07 0.78 -9.55
C VAL A 160 20.70 1.76 -8.54
N PRO A 161 21.92 1.49 -8.04
CA PRO A 161 22.58 2.39 -7.11
C PRO A 161 22.77 3.79 -7.68
N ALA A 162 22.73 4.80 -6.81
CA ALA A 162 22.85 6.18 -7.20
C ALA A 162 24.11 6.44 -8.03
N GLY A 163 23.95 7.13 -9.18
CA GLY A 163 25.03 7.46 -10.10
C GLY A 163 25.49 6.34 -11.03
N GLN A 164 24.99 5.11 -10.88
CA GLN A 164 25.41 3.97 -11.73
C GLN A 164 24.55 3.77 -12.98
N TYR A 165 23.39 4.44 -13.08
CA TYR A 165 22.48 4.26 -14.21
C TYR A 165 23.13 4.50 -15.58
N PRO A 166 23.95 5.55 -15.80
CA PRO A 166 24.58 5.77 -17.11
C PRO A 166 25.43 4.58 -17.57
N ARG A 167 26.25 4.03 -16.68
CA ARG A 167 27.09 2.86 -16.96
C ARG A 167 26.25 1.60 -17.21
N LEU A 168 25.30 1.32 -16.31
CA LEU A 168 24.48 0.11 -16.39
C LEU A 168 23.56 0.12 -17.61
N SER A 169 23.04 1.28 -18.02
CA SER A 169 22.21 1.39 -19.22
C SER A 169 23.02 1.17 -20.54
N GLU A 170 24.35 1.37 -20.52
CA GLU A 170 25.23 1.03 -21.64
C GLU A 170 25.62 -0.46 -21.63
N GLU A 171 25.93 -1.01 -20.44
CA GLU A 171 26.36 -2.41 -20.28
C GLU A 171 25.20 -3.41 -20.36
N TYR A 172 24.03 -3.02 -19.87
CA TYR A 172 22.81 -3.85 -19.75
C TYR A 172 21.55 -3.09 -20.24
N PRO A 173 21.48 -2.72 -21.53
CA PRO A 173 20.43 -1.83 -22.05
C PRO A 173 19.01 -2.39 -21.93
N ASP A 174 18.86 -3.72 -21.93
CA ASP A 174 17.56 -4.39 -21.83
C ASP A 174 17.12 -4.63 -20.36
N GLU A 175 18.01 -4.44 -19.39
CA GLU A 175 17.78 -4.74 -17.98
C GLU A 175 17.75 -3.47 -17.11
N ALA A 176 18.55 -2.46 -17.44
CA ALA A 176 18.60 -1.20 -16.72
C ALA A 176 17.47 -0.26 -17.16
N LEU A 177 16.29 -0.42 -16.53
CA LEU A 177 15.08 0.31 -16.89
C LEU A 177 14.90 1.57 -16.03
N SER A 178 14.40 2.66 -16.63
CA SER A 178 14.02 3.88 -15.94
C SER A 178 12.53 4.13 -16.13
N PHE A 179 11.82 4.35 -15.03
CA PHE A 179 10.39 4.68 -15.03
C PHE A 179 10.17 6.05 -14.42
N PRO A 180 9.29 6.91 -14.99
CA PRO A 180 8.87 8.13 -14.33
C PRO A 180 8.15 7.79 -13.01
N ARG A 181 8.46 8.53 -11.98
CA ARG A 181 7.77 8.47 -10.67
C ARG A 181 6.62 9.45 -10.60
#